data_2e6ddfd5a1b0933ccf4272c4d783d17e
#
_entry.id   2e6ddfd5a1b0933ccf4272c4d783d17e
#
_cell.length_a   1.000
_cell.length_b   1.000
_cell.length_c   1.000
_cell.angle_alpha   90.00
_cell.angle_beta   90.00
_cell.angle_gamma   90.00
#
_symmetry.space_group_name_H-M   'P 1'
#
loop_
_entity.id
_entity.type
_entity.pdbx_description
1 polymer ?
#
loop_
_entity_poly.entity_id
_entity_poly.type
_entity_poly.pdbx_seq_one_letter_code
_entity_poly.pdbx_strand_id
1 'polypeptide(L)'
;MEKFNNLGIENIKTVFHNLTYEELNAHEKANNEGLSTDNGAFCVDTGIFTGRSPKDKYFVKQDPSSKYIAWGKVNQAITKELFDKLLNKAKKELSGKEIYVQDAFCGASLQSRKAIRFVTEVAWQAHFVKNMFIRPNSKELEDFKADFIVYNACKCTNEDYKKDGLNSEVFVIFNMEENIAVIGGTWYGGEMKKGIFSMMNYWLPLENKLSMHCSANVGEKGDVALFFGLSGTGKTTLSTDPKRKLIGDDEHGWDDEGVFNFEGGCYAKTINLNPEYEPEIYGAIKKNALLENVVLKADGSVDYADASKTENTRVSYPIDHIQNHELSLKAGHPQNIIFLSADAFGVLPPVSKLGKEQAMYYFLSGYTAKLAGTERGVSEPQATFSACFGEPFMPLHPTVYARLLGEKIHKHNVNVYLVNTGWSGGSYGVGKRMSIQVTRACINAILDGSISQCEFENFEVFNLAIPKALEGVENIFLNPINTWSDKNAYTNTRDQLAKMFVQNFKRYEDVKEGLEFSQFGPKI
;
A
#
# COMPACT_ATOMS: atom_id res chain seq x y z
N MET A 1 8.21 22.19 -26.79
CA MET A 1 6.98 22.86 -26.32
C MET A 1 5.74 22.35 -27.03
N GLU A 2 5.74 22.16 -28.36
CA GLU A 2 4.57 21.64 -29.10
C GLU A 2 3.98 20.33 -28.52
N LYS A 3 4.84 19.42 -28.05
CA LYS A 3 4.43 18.12 -27.44
C LYS A 3 3.53 18.27 -26.20
N PHE A 4 3.52 19.44 -25.54
CA PHE A 4 2.81 19.68 -24.28
C PHE A 4 1.69 20.74 -24.38
N ASN A 5 1.38 21.22 -25.60
CA ASN A 5 0.28 22.18 -25.82
C ASN A 5 -1.09 21.63 -25.40
N ASN A 6 -1.24 20.31 -25.39
CA ASN A 6 -2.47 19.62 -24.98
C ASN A 6 -2.69 19.57 -23.46
N LEU A 7 -1.75 20.04 -22.63
CA LEU A 7 -1.94 20.12 -21.18
C LEU A 7 -2.96 21.19 -20.77
N GLY A 8 -3.23 22.16 -21.64
CA GLY A 8 -4.16 23.26 -21.37
C GLY A 8 -3.68 24.18 -20.23
N ILE A 9 -2.35 24.30 -20.07
CA ILE A 9 -1.70 25.25 -19.17
C ILE A 9 -1.17 26.40 -20.03
N GLU A 10 -1.54 27.63 -19.67
CA GLU A 10 -1.20 28.81 -20.46
C GLU A 10 0.18 29.38 -20.10
N ASN A 11 0.85 29.97 -21.09
CA ASN A 11 2.08 30.75 -20.89
C ASN A 11 3.19 30.02 -20.09
N ILE A 12 3.34 28.71 -20.31
CA ILE A 12 4.41 27.93 -19.66
C ILE A 12 5.78 28.55 -20.04
N LYS A 13 6.59 28.89 -19.03
CA LYS A 13 7.94 29.44 -19.26
C LYS A 13 8.89 28.36 -19.79
N THR A 14 8.94 27.24 -19.12
CA THR A 14 9.82 26.12 -19.46
C THR A 14 9.15 24.82 -19.06
N VAL A 15 9.28 23.78 -19.88
CA VAL A 15 8.91 22.40 -19.54
C VAL A 15 10.18 21.60 -19.32
N PHE A 16 10.40 21.15 -18.11
CA PHE A 16 11.44 20.19 -17.75
C PHE A 16 10.86 18.79 -17.86
N HIS A 17 11.24 18.06 -18.92
CA HIS A 17 10.65 16.76 -19.24
C HIS A 17 11.62 15.62 -18.92
N ASN A 18 11.21 14.73 -18.02
CA ASN A 18 11.94 13.51 -17.60
C ASN A 18 13.42 13.78 -17.28
N LEU A 19 13.67 14.82 -16.48
CA LEU A 19 15.02 15.15 -16.03
C LEU A 19 15.72 13.93 -15.39
N THR A 20 17.04 13.88 -15.53
CA THR A 20 17.90 12.94 -14.81
C THR A 20 17.85 13.21 -13.30
N TYR A 21 18.34 12.27 -12.50
CA TYR A 21 18.44 12.50 -11.04
C TYR A 21 19.39 13.65 -10.69
N GLU A 22 20.48 13.80 -11.45
CA GLU A 22 21.43 14.90 -11.28
C GLU A 22 20.79 16.26 -11.56
N GLU A 23 20.04 16.37 -12.65
CA GLU A 23 19.32 17.59 -13.00
C GLU A 23 18.23 17.91 -11.97
N LEU A 24 17.41 16.91 -11.56
CA LEU A 24 16.42 17.10 -10.51
C LEU A 24 17.05 17.60 -9.20
N ASN A 25 18.15 16.98 -8.76
CA ASN A 25 18.83 17.39 -7.54
C ASN A 25 19.45 18.81 -7.66
N ALA A 26 19.92 19.21 -8.84
CA ALA A 26 20.35 20.57 -9.10
C ALA A 26 19.20 21.57 -8.98
N HIS A 27 18.02 21.24 -9.54
CA HIS A 27 16.81 22.07 -9.46
C HIS A 27 16.27 22.15 -8.03
N GLU A 28 16.21 21.04 -7.31
CA GLU A 28 15.78 20.97 -5.91
C GLU A 28 16.60 21.91 -5.02
N LYS A 29 17.92 21.93 -5.22
CA LYS A 29 18.85 22.82 -4.49
C LYS A 29 18.68 24.28 -4.91
N ALA A 30 18.61 24.55 -6.22
CA ALA A 30 18.44 25.90 -6.74
C ALA A 30 17.11 26.54 -6.30
N ASN A 31 16.07 25.74 -6.19
CA ASN A 31 14.74 26.15 -5.74
C ASN A 31 14.60 26.19 -4.20
N ASN A 32 15.62 25.79 -3.45
CA ASN A 32 15.58 25.65 -1.98
C ASN A 32 14.43 24.74 -1.50
N GLU A 33 14.19 23.61 -2.19
CA GLU A 33 13.11 22.69 -1.88
C GLU A 33 13.41 21.75 -0.71
N GLY A 34 14.67 21.67 -0.26
CA GLY A 34 15.11 20.81 0.82
C GLY A 34 16.61 20.85 1.06
N LEU A 35 17.12 19.82 1.73
CA LEU A 35 18.53 19.71 2.14
C LEU A 35 19.13 18.36 1.70
N SER A 36 20.42 18.36 1.34
CA SER A 36 21.17 17.12 1.13
C SER A 36 21.59 16.51 2.47
N THR A 37 21.51 15.20 2.59
CA THR A 37 22.04 14.44 3.72
C THR A 37 23.52 14.11 3.53
N ASP A 38 24.19 13.66 4.59
CA ASP A 38 25.60 13.22 4.59
C ASP A 38 25.88 12.08 3.60
N ASN A 39 24.91 11.19 3.39
CA ASN A 39 25.00 10.03 2.48
C ASN A 39 24.50 10.32 1.05
N GLY A 40 24.17 11.57 0.74
CA GLY A 40 23.79 12.01 -0.60
C GLY A 40 22.32 11.85 -0.97
N ALA A 41 21.45 11.43 -0.03
CA ALA A 41 20.02 11.52 -0.20
C ALA A 41 19.54 12.99 -0.13
N PHE A 42 18.32 13.26 -0.57
CA PHE A 42 17.70 14.57 -0.45
C PHE A 42 16.54 14.52 0.53
N CYS A 43 16.41 15.54 1.39
CA CYS A 43 15.40 15.60 2.44
C CYS A 43 14.49 16.81 2.22
N VAL A 44 13.18 16.58 2.21
CA VAL A 44 12.15 17.62 2.04
C VAL A 44 11.17 17.62 3.19
N ASP A 45 10.54 18.77 3.42
CA ASP A 45 9.45 18.93 4.37
C ASP A 45 8.14 19.15 3.61
N THR A 46 7.11 18.41 3.98
CA THR A 46 5.77 18.53 3.39
C THR A 46 4.82 19.39 4.24
N GLY A 47 5.37 20.16 5.20
CA GLY A 47 4.64 21.04 6.09
C GLY A 47 3.65 20.26 6.99
N ILE A 48 2.42 20.73 7.03
CA ILE A 48 1.35 20.07 7.80
C ILE A 48 0.84 18.76 7.16
N PHE A 49 1.21 18.50 5.90
CA PHE A 49 0.75 17.34 5.13
C PHE A 49 1.74 16.18 5.27
N THR A 50 1.85 15.61 6.46
CA THR A 50 2.76 14.49 6.74
C THR A 50 2.18 13.12 6.41
N GLY A 51 1.02 13.07 5.75
CA GLY A 51 0.32 11.88 5.33
C GLY A 51 -0.77 12.20 4.31
N ARG A 52 -1.44 11.17 3.80
CA ARG A 52 -2.55 11.34 2.86
C ARG A 52 -3.76 12.01 3.50
N SER A 53 -4.58 12.63 2.65
CA SER A 53 -5.86 13.22 3.02
C SER A 53 -7.03 12.36 2.48
N PRO A 54 -7.32 11.19 3.06
CA PRO A 54 -8.31 10.25 2.50
C PRO A 54 -9.74 10.80 2.47
N LYS A 55 -10.05 11.79 3.31
CA LYS A 55 -11.36 12.47 3.31
C LYS A 55 -11.52 13.51 2.20
N ASP A 56 -10.41 13.90 1.56
CA ASP A 56 -10.37 14.88 0.48
C ASP A 56 -10.22 14.21 -0.90
N LYS A 57 -10.41 12.88 -0.94
CA LYS A 57 -10.41 12.08 -2.16
C LYS A 57 -11.82 11.99 -2.73
N TYR A 58 -11.97 12.36 -4.02
CA TYR A 58 -13.25 12.40 -4.72
C TYR A 58 -13.15 11.77 -6.10
N PHE A 59 -14.29 11.25 -6.58
CA PHE A 59 -14.48 10.79 -7.95
C PHE A 59 -15.58 11.62 -8.61
N VAL A 60 -15.37 11.97 -9.89
CA VAL A 60 -16.41 12.63 -10.68
C VAL A 60 -17.50 11.63 -11.00
N LYS A 61 -18.74 11.97 -10.67
CA LYS A 61 -19.90 11.10 -10.90
C LYS A 61 -20.39 11.26 -12.33
N GLN A 62 -19.87 10.47 -13.25
CA GLN A 62 -20.21 10.41 -14.66
C GLN A 62 -20.38 8.97 -15.13
N ASP A 63 -21.22 8.72 -16.12
CA ASP A 63 -21.33 7.43 -16.78
C ASP A 63 -20.23 7.29 -17.84
N PRO A 64 -19.69 6.07 -18.06
CA PRO A 64 -20.10 4.79 -17.47
C PRO A 64 -19.48 4.46 -16.10
N SER A 65 -18.43 5.15 -15.64
CA SER A 65 -17.69 4.79 -14.41
C SER A 65 -18.57 4.83 -13.15
N SER A 66 -19.56 5.73 -13.11
CA SER A 66 -20.47 5.86 -11.97
C SER A 66 -21.21 4.56 -11.60
N LYS A 67 -21.37 3.64 -12.55
CA LYS A 67 -22.04 2.34 -12.37
C LYS A 67 -21.18 1.30 -11.67
N TYR A 68 -19.86 1.49 -11.67
CA TYR A 68 -18.90 0.53 -11.12
C TYR A 68 -18.36 0.98 -9.77
N ILE A 69 -18.32 2.30 -9.52
CA ILE A 69 -17.75 2.86 -8.29
C ILE A 69 -18.67 2.53 -7.10
N ALA A 70 -18.09 1.97 -6.05
CA ALA A 70 -18.76 1.75 -4.76
C ALA A 70 -18.80 3.08 -3.99
N TRP A 71 -19.88 3.84 -4.22
CA TRP A 71 -20.07 5.15 -3.62
C TRP A 71 -20.25 5.10 -2.10
N GLY A 72 -19.62 6.01 -1.38
CA GLY A 72 -19.70 6.09 0.08
C GLY A 72 -18.58 6.93 0.68
N LYS A 73 -18.28 6.68 1.95
CA LYS A 73 -17.25 7.43 2.69
C LYS A 73 -15.84 7.31 2.10
N VAL A 74 -15.54 6.18 1.45
CA VAL A 74 -14.23 5.93 0.82
C VAL A 74 -14.16 6.57 -0.56
N ASN A 75 -15.23 6.49 -1.33
CA ASN A 75 -15.32 7.00 -2.69
C ASN A 75 -16.42 8.05 -2.75
N GLN A 76 -16.05 9.29 -2.45
CA GLN A 76 -16.99 10.41 -2.41
C GLN A 76 -17.20 10.96 -3.83
N ALA A 77 -18.45 11.32 -4.12
CA ALA A 77 -18.84 11.85 -5.43
C ALA A 77 -18.72 13.36 -5.47
N ILE A 78 -18.26 13.90 -6.60
CA ILE A 78 -18.41 15.30 -6.98
C ILE A 78 -19.02 15.43 -8.37
N THR A 79 -19.52 16.63 -8.70
CA THR A 79 -20.06 16.92 -10.02
C THR A 79 -18.94 17.23 -11.02
N LYS A 80 -19.25 17.11 -12.32
CA LYS A 80 -18.34 17.48 -13.40
C LYS A 80 -18.00 18.98 -13.37
N GLU A 81 -18.97 19.82 -13.08
CA GLU A 81 -18.79 21.28 -13.00
C GLU A 81 -17.80 21.67 -11.91
N LEU A 82 -17.87 21.02 -10.74
CA LEU A 82 -16.92 21.26 -9.65
C LEU A 82 -15.52 20.75 -10.02
N PHE A 83 -15.42 19.60 -10.67
CA PHE A 83 -14.17 19.10 -11.19
C PHE A 83 -13.55 20.09 -12.18
N ASP A 84 -14.31 20.60 -13.15
CA ASP A 84 -13.82 21.57 -14.13
C ASP A 84 -13.34 22.86 -13.46
N LYS A 85 -14.09 23.37 -12.48
CA LYS A 85 -13.68 24.53 -11.67
C LYS A 85 -12.31 24.31 -11.05
N LEU A 86 -12.09 23.15 -10.38
CA LEU A 86 -10.86 22.88 -9.65
C LEU A 86 -9.69 22.50 -10.58
N LEU A 87 -9.95 21.79 -11.68
CA LEU A 87 -8.94 21.53 -12.70
C LEU A 87 -8.46 22.84 -13.35
N ASN A 88 -9.36 23.74 -13.70
CA ASN A 88 -9.01 25.05 -14.25
C ASN A 88 -8.23 25.91 -13.23
N LYS A 89 -8.59 25.83 -11.93
CA LYS A 89 -7.85 26.50 -10.85
C LYS A 89 -6.42 25.96 -10.76
N ALA A 90 -6.24 24.64 -10.78
CA ALA A 90 -4.92 24.00 -10.77
C ALA A 90 -4.09 24.35 -12.02
N LYS A 91 -4.69 24.32 -13.22
CA LYS A 91 -4.01 24.73 -14.45
C LYS A 91 -3.59 26.21 -14.43
N LYS A 92 -4.44 27.08 -13.87
CA LYS A 92 -4.12 28.50 -13.70
C LYS A 92 -2.96 28.68 -12.72
N GLU A 93 -2.90 27.89 -11.63
CA GLU A 93 -1.75 27.90 -10.69
C GLU A 93 -0.45 27.54 -11.39
N LEU A 94 -0.47 26.56 -12.29
CA LEU A 94 0.69 26.10 -13.05
C LEU A 94 1.05 27.05 -14.23
N SER A 95 0.13 27.93 -14.64
CA SER A 95 0.33 28.83 -15.76
C SER A 95 1.37 29.92 -15.45
N GLY A 96 2.15 30.30 -16.47
CA GLY A 96 3.22 31.32 -16.34
C GLY A 96 4.44 30.84 -15.57
N LYS A 97 4.56 29.55 -15.25
CA LYS A 97 5.64 28.97 -14.45
C LYS A 97 6.54 28.04 -15.25
N GLU A 98 7.65 27.67 -14.68
CA GLU A 98 8.41 26.49 -15.05
C GLU A 98 7.69 25.26 -14.47
N ILE A 99 7.53 24.21 -15.27
CA ILE A 99 6.85 22.99 -14.87
C ILE A 99 7.72 21.77 -15.13
N TYR A 100 7.56 20.77 -14.29
CA TYR A 100 8.17 19.44 -14.43
C TYR A 100 7.11 18.49 -14.98
N VAL A 101 7.44 17.81 -16.07
CA VAL A 101 6.61 16.76 -16.67
C VAL A 101 7.38 15.45 -16.56
N GLN A 102 6.83 14.52 -15.79
CA GLN A 102 7.40 13.20 -15.62
C GLN A 102 6.47 12.17 -16.26
N ASP A 103 6.93 11.56 -17.34
CA ASP A 103 6.28 10.42 -17.99
C ASP A 103 6.80 9.13 -17.36
N ALA A 104 5.90 8.22 -17.00
CA ALA A 104 6.22 6.98 -16.32
C ALA A 104 5.19 5.88 -16.64
N PHE A 105 5.54 4.63 -16.33
CA PHE A 105 4.59 3.53 -16.38
C PHE A 105 4.21 3.07 -14.98
N CYS A 106 2.96 2.69 -14.80
CA CYS A 106 2.46 1.94 -13.66
C CYS A 106 2.18 0.50 -14.11
N GLY A 107 2.96 -0.45 -13.61
CA GLY A 107 2.88 -1.87 -13.96
C GLY A 107 4.02 -2.36 -14.85
N ALA A 108 4.69 -3.45 -14.41
CA ALA A 108 5.77 -4.09 -15.16
C ALA A 108 5.28 -5.03 -16.28
N SER A 109 4.01 -5.48 -16.24
CA SER A 109 3.42 -6.29 -17.30
C SER A 109 3.02 -5.43 -18.48
N LEU A 110 3.55 -5.72 -19.66
CA LEU A 110 3.24 -4.98 -20.90
C LEU A 110 1.75 -5.05 -21.28
N GLN A 111 1.04 -6.11 -20.88
CA GLN A 111 -0.39 -6.31 -21.15
C GLN A 111 -1.29 -5.53 -20.21
N SER A 112 -0.75 -5.05 -19.09
CA SER A 112 -1.54 -4.50 -17.99
C SER A 112 -1.07 -3.13 -17.53
N ARG A 113 0.11 -2.67 -17.99
CA ARG A 113 0.68 -1.37 -17.61
C ARG A 113 -0.15 -0.21 -18.14
N LYS A 114 -0.11 0.90 -17.43
CA LYS A 114 -0.69 2.18 -17.85
C LYS A 114 0.41 3.23 -17.96
N ALA A 115 0.32 4.06 -18.99
CA ALA A 115 1.23 5.18 -19.22
C ALA A 115 0.66 6.42 -18.52
N ILE A 116 1.41 6.96 -17.55
CA ILE A 116 0.96 8.06 -16.71
C ILE A 116 1.87 9.27 -16.93
N ARG A 117 1.27 10.44 -17.12
CA ARG A 117 1.97 11.72 -17.16
C ARG A 117 1.67 12.51 -15.90
N PHE A 118 2.71 12.88 -15.17
CA PHE A 118 2.62 13.76 -14.01
C PHE A 118 3.10 15.15 -14.38
N VAL A 119 2.35 16.16 -13.96
CA VAL A 119 2.65 17.57 -14.18
C VAL A 119 2.68 18.29 -12.84
N THR A 120 3.80 18.90 -12.49
CA THR A 120 3.97 19.62 -11.21
C THR A 120 4.87 20.85 -11.37
N GLU A 121 4.79 21.79 -10.45
CA GLU A 121 5.66 22.96 -10.35
C GLU A 121 6.85 22.78 -9.37
N VAL A 122 7.05 21.57 -8.81
CA VAL A 122 8.03 21.30 -7.76
C VAL A 122 8.96 20.16 -8.20
N ALA A 123 10.26 20.39 -8.18
CA ALA A 123 11.26 19.44 -8.68
C ALA A 123 11.29 18.15 -7.86
N TRP A 124 11.24 18.23 -6.51
CA TRP A 124 11.27 17.05 -5.67
C TRP A 124 10.04 16.13 -5.87
N GLN A 125 8.89 16.68 -6.28
CA GLN A 125 7.72 15.85 -6.59
C GLN A 125 7.91 15.07 -7.90
N ALA A 126 8.60 15.66 -8.88
CA ALA A 126 9.03 14.93 -10.08
C ALA A 126 10.07 13.85 -9.74
N HIS A 127 10.98 14.14 -8.80
CA HIS A 127 11.93 13.17 -8.26
C HIS A 127 11.21 12.01 -7.53
N PHE A 128 10.22 12.30 -6.70
CA PHE A 128 9.37 11.30 -6.07
C PHE A 128 8.71 10.38 -7.11
N VAL A 129 8.09 10.94 -8.14
CA VAL A 129 7.50 10.15 -9.24
C VAL A 129 8.54 9.29 -9.94
N LYS A 130 9.73 9.84 -10.21
CA LYS A 130 10.84 9.12 -10.83
C LYS A 130 11.32 7.94 -9.98
N ASN A 131 11.32 8.07 -8.65
CA ASN A 131 11.62 6.99 -7.74
C ASN A 131 10.52 5.93 -7.76
N MET A 132 9.26 6.35 -7.68
CA MET A 132 8.15 5.43 -7.40
C MET A 132 7.63 4.68 -8.61
N PHE A 133 7.64 5.27 -9.81
CA PHE A 133 7.06 4.65 -10.99
C PHE A 133 8.13 4.06 -11.90
N ILE A 134 7.72 3.15 -12.79
CA ILE A 134 8.62 2.51 -13.75
C ILE A 134 9.05 3.55 -14.79
N ARG A 135 10.34 3.73 -14.90
CA ARG A 135 10.97 4.72 -15.79
C ARG A 135 10.96 4.20 -17.22
N PRO A 136 10.36 4.94 -18.18
CA PRO A 136 10.47 4.60 -19.59
C PRO A 136 11.93 4.70 -20.06
N ASN A 137 12.33 3.82 -20.96
CA ASN A 137 13.58 3.97 -21.69
C ASN A 137 13.46 5.02 -22.82
N SER A 138 14.58 5.40 -23.45
CA SER A 138 14.61 6.46 -24.47
C SER A 138 13.67 6.17 -25.65
N LYS A 139 13.60 4.91 -26.10
CA LYS A 139 12.72 4.51 -27.21
C LYS A 139 11.23 4.63 -26.83
N GLU A 140 10.88 4.21 -25.60
CA GLU A 140 9.51 4.33 -25.09
C GLU A 140 9.08 5.80 -24.92
N LEU A 141 10.03 6.71 -24.67
CA LEU A 141 9.75 8.16 -24.55
C LEU A 141 9.51 8.84 -25.90
N GLU A 142 10.06 8.33 -27.01
CA GLU A 142 9.85 8.90 -28.35
C GLU A 142 8.36 8.86 -28.73
N ASP A 143 7.69 7.74 -28.48
CA ASP A 143 6.29 7.49 -28.84
C ASP A 143 5.35 7.53 -27.63
N PHE A 144 5.78 8.08 -26.49
CA PHE A 144 5.01 8.07 -25.25
C PHE A 144 3.68 8.80 -25.40
N LYS A 145 2.60 8.09 -25.17
CA LYS A 145 1.23 8.61 -25.07
C LYS A 145 0.69 8.26 -23.69
N ALA A 146 0.31 9.28 -22.94
CA ALA A 146 -0.27 9.08 -21.63
C ALA A 146 -1.69 8.50 -21.74
N ASP A 147 -1.95 7.42 -21.03
CA ASP A 147 -3.30 6.90 -20.79
C ASP A 147 -4.03 7.75 -19.74
N PHE A 148 -3.28 8.38 -18.84
CA PHE A 148 -3.81 9.17 -17.74
C PHE A 148 -2.87 10.32 -17.38
N ILE A 149 -3.43 11.49 -17.02
CA ILE A 149 -2.67 12.68 -16.65
C ILE A 149 -2.98 13.09 -15.22
N VAL A 150 -1.94 13.32 -14.42
CA VAL A 150 -2.04 13.83 -13.05
C VAL A 150 -1.51 15.27 -13.01
N TYR A 151 -2.40 16.23 -12.75
CA TYR A 151 -2.01 17.61 -12.43
C TYR A 151 -1.84 17.73 -10.92
N ASN A 152 -0.60 17.92 -10.47
CA ASN A 152 -0.27 18.11 -9.07
C ASN A 152 0.14 19.56 -8.81
N ALA A 153 -0.82 20.37 -8.41
CA ALA A 153 -0.66 21.78 -8.07
C ALA A 153 -0.69 21.94 -6.54
N CYS A 154 0.37 21.48 -5.87
CA CYS A 154 0.40 21.41 -4.38
C CYS A 154 0.19 22.75 -3.68
N LYS A 155 0.47 23.87 -4.35
CA LYS A 155 0.27 25.23 -3.82
C LYS A 155 -1.15 25.75 -4.03
N CYS A 156 -1.97 25.05 -4.84
CA CYS A 156 -3.34 25.45 -5.20
C CYS A 156 -4.33 24.92 -4.15
N THR A 157 -4.87 25.76 -3.30
CA THR A 157 -5.93 25.40 -2.34
C THR A 157 -7.30 25.84 -2.83
N ASN A 158 -8.38 25.21 -2.34
CA ASN A 158 -9.75 25.64 -2.60
C ASN A 158 -10.34 26.36 -1.37
N GLU A 159 -10.24 27.68 -1.33
CA GLU A 159 -10.72 28.52 -0.23
C GLU A 159 -12.24 28.45 -0.08
N ASP A 160 -12.96 28.18 -1.20
CA ASP A 160 -14.43 28.04 -1.24
C ASP A 160 -14.92 26.62 -0.85
N TYR A 161 -14.07 25.76 -0.30
CA TYR A 161 -14.37 24.33 -0.09
C TYR A 161 -15.71 24.07 0.63
N LYS A 162 -16.06 24.89 1.63
CA LYS A 162 -17.34 24.77 2.36
C LYS A 162 -18.54 25.01 1.45
N LYS A 163 -18.45 26.03 0.59
CA LYS A 163 -19.48 26.38 -0.38
C LYS A 163 -19.60 25.30 -1.47
N ASP A 164 -18.47 24.71 -1.83
CA ASP A 164 -18.38 23.63 -2.82
C ASP A 164 -18.74 22.24 -2.22
N GLY A 165 -19.02 22.17 -0.92
CA GLY A 165 -19.38 20.92 -0.23
C GLY A 165 -18.20 19.94 -0.04
N LEU A 166 -16.96 20.44 -0.08
CA LEU A 166 -15.76 19.65 0.15
C LEU A 166 -15.39 19.63 1.63
N ASN A 167 -14.59 18.64 2.03
CA ASN A 167 -14.20 18.42 3.42
C ASN A 167 -13.17 19.46 3.91
N SER A 168 -12.23 19.87 3.05
CA SER A 168 -11.21 20.88 3.34
C SER A 168 -10.81 21.63 2.07
N GLU A 169 -9.84 22.55 2.19
CA GLU A 169 -9.22 23.26 1.07
C GLU A 169 -8.38 22.37 0.17
N VAL A 170 -8.03 21.14 0.64
CA VAL A 170 -7.32 20.12 -0.12
C VAL A 170 -8.30 19.37 -1.02
N PHE A 171 -7.85 19.00 -2.21
CA PHE A 171 -8.63 18.18 -3.12
C PHE A 171 -7.76 17.20 -3.90
N VAL A 172 -8.20 15.94 -3.93
CA VAL A 172 -7.61 14.84 -4.72
C VAL A 172 -8.74 14.22 -5.52
N ILE A 173 -8.85 14.57 -6.80
CA ILE A 173 -10.02 14.27 -7.61
C ILE A 173 -9.64 13.46 -8.83
N PHE A 174 -10.43 12.44 -9.13
CA PHE A 174 -10.26 11.56 -10.28
C PHE A 174 -11.46 11.66 -11.21
N ASN A 175 -11.21 12.00 -12.47
CA ASN A 175 -12.18 11.92 -13.55
C ASN A 175 -11.80 10.75 -14.47
N MET A 176 -12.59 9.66 -14.39
CA MET A 176 -12.32 8.43 -15.12
C MET A 176 -12.60 8.57 -16.61
N GLU A 177 -13.57 9.39 -16.97
CA GLU A 177 -14.00 9.58 -18.37
C GLU A 177 -13.01 10.46 -19.15
N GLU A 178 -12.38 11.39 -18.47
CA GLU A 178 -11.37 12.27 -19.10
C GLU A 178 -9.95 11.76 -18.90
N ASN A 179 -9.77 10.70 -18.12
CA ASN A 179 -8.46 10.16 -17.77
C ASN A 179 -7.54 11.22 -17.10
N ILE A 180 -8.10 11.98 -16.17
CA ILE A 180 -7.39 13.05 -15.48
C ILE A 180 -7.57 12.93 -13.97
N ALA A 181 -6.47 13.11 -13.22
CA ALA A 181 -6.52 13.45 -11.80
C ALA A 181 -6.01 14.87 -11.58
N VAL A 182 -6.59 15.53 -10.59
CA VAL A 182 -6.11 16.82 -10.09
C VAL A 182 -5.90 16.75 -8.58
N ILE A 183 -4.71 17.16 -8.14
CA ILE A 183 -4.30 17.22 -6.74
C ILE A 183 -3.96 18.67 -6.42
N GLY A 184 -4.59 19.21 -5.38
CA GLY A 184 -4.33 20.57 -4.91
C GLY A 184 -4.26 20.66 -3.40
N GLY A 185 -3.49 21.61 -2.89
CA GLY A 185 -3.40 21.98 -1.48
C GLY A 185 -2.64 20.98 -0.59
N THR A 186 -2.09 19.91 -1.12
CA THR A 186 -1.24 18.97 -0.35
C THR A 186 0.13 18.81 -0.96
N TRP A 187 1.16 18.73 -0.10
CA TRP A 187 2.54 18.54 -0.51
C TRP A 187 2.99 17.07 -0.43
N TYR A 188 2.20 16.20 0.20
CA TYR A 188 2.56 14.80 0.44
C TYR A 188 2.68 14.01 -0.86
N GLY A 189 3.90 13.53 -1.17
CA GLY A 189 4.19 12.78 -2.41
C GLY A 189 3.35 11.52 -2.58
N GLY A 190 3.03 10.86 -1.48
CA GLY A 190 2.22 9.65 -1.46
C GLY A 190 0.78 9.79 -2.01
N GLU A 191 0.26 11.01 -2.22
CA GLU A 191 -1.04 11.20 -2.90
C GLU A 191 -0.95 10.81 -4.38
N MET A 192 0.13 11.18 -5.08
CA MET A 192 0.34 10.78 -6.48
C MET A 192 0.46 9.26 -6.61
N LYS A 193 1.26 8.63 -5.74
CA LYS A 193 1.44 7.17 -5.70
C LYS A 193 0.12 6.45 -5.48
N LYS A 194 -0.55 6.73 -4.37
CA LYS A 194 -1.78 6.05 -3.95
C LYS A 194 -2.98 6.42 -4.81
N GLY A 195 -2.95 7.59 -5.43
CA GLY A 195 -3.93 7.99 -6.43
C GLY A 195 -3.90 7.04 -7.63
N ILE A 196 -2.74 6.81 -8.22
CA ILE A 196 -2.59 5.90 -9.37
C ILE A 196 -2.86 4.44 -8.94
N PHE A 197 -2.48 4.04 -7.73
CA PHE A 197 -2.87 2.72 -7.21
C PHE A 197 -4.41 2.56 -7.16
N SER A 198 -5.15 3.59 -6.76
CA SER A 198 -6.62 3.56 -6.82
C SER A 198 -7.13 3.42 -8.25
N MET A 199 -6.45 4.04 -9.23
CA MET A 199 -6.80 3.88 -10.65
C MET A 199 -6.52 2.47 -11.16
N MET A 200 -5.41 1.86 -10.80
CA MET A 200 -5.13 0.44 -11.11
C MET A 200 -6.18 -0.48 -10.48
N ASN A 201 -6.63 -0.18 -9.27
CA ASN A 201 -7.74 -0.88 -8.60
C ASN A 201 -9.11 -0.68 -9.29
N TYR A 202 -9.24 0.31 -10.15
CA TYR A 202 -10.42 0.49 -11.00
C TYR A 202 -10.26 -0.26 -12.34
N TRP A 203 -9.16 -0.02 -13.06
CA TRP A 203 -8.99 -0.53 -14.41
C TRP A 203 -8.82 -2.05 -14.48
N LEU A 204 -7.89 -2.60 -13.68
CA LEU A 204 -7.53 -4.01 -13.79
C LEU A 204 -8.68 -4.97 -13.47
N PRO A 205 -9.49 -4.77 -12.41
CA PRO A 205 -10.60 -5.66 -12.13
C PRO A 205 -11.68 -5.65 -13.22
N LEU A 206 -11.89 -4.53 -13.89
CA LEU A 206 -12.81 -4.46 -15.04
C LEU A 206 -12.28 -5.22 -16.27
N GLU A 207 -10.98 -5.50 -16.31
CA GLU A 207 -10.32 -6.35 -17.30
C GLU A 207 -10.12 -7.80 -16.79
N ASN A 208 -10.77 -8.19 -15.68
CA ASN A 208 -10.60 -9.48 -14.98
C ASN A 208 -9.15 -9.77 -14.54
N LYS A 209 -8.39 -8.75 -14.26
CA LYS A 209 -7.05 -8.80 -13.66
C LYS A 209 -7.12 -8.35 -12.21
N LEU A 210 -6.36 -8.98 -11.31
CA LEU A 210 -6.39 -8.61 -9.90
C LEU A 210 -5.36 -7.52 -9.61
N SER A 211 -5.78 -6.48 -8.92
CA SER A 211 -4.92 -5.47 -8.31
C SER A 211 -4.86 -5.70 -6.80
N MET A 212 -3.67 -5.59 -6.19
CA MET A 212 -3.41 -6.05 -4.83
C MET A 212 -2.55 -5.06 -4.04
N HIS A 213 -2.95 -4.79 -2.81
CA HIS A 213 -2.11 -4.10 -1.83
C HIS A 213 -1.31 -5.15 -1.04
N CYS A 214 -0.21 -5.59 -1.60
CA CYS A 214 0.65 -6.62 -1.03
C CYS A 214 2.10 -6.40 -1.45
N SER A 215 3.05 -6.94 -0.68
CA SER A 215 4.41 -7.16 -1.16
C SER A 215 4.54 -8.54 -1.80
N ALA A 216 5.56 -8.71 -2.64
CA ALA A 216 5.81 -9.95 -3.36
C ALA A 216 7.30 -10.25 -3.48
N ASN A 217 7.66 -11.52 -3.35
CA ASN A 217 9.01 -12.00 -3.62
C ASN A 217 9.01 -13.32 -4.38
N VAL A 218 10.15 -13.64 -4.97
CA VAL A 218 10.36 -14.90 -5.71
C VAL A 218 11.60 -15.61 -5.22
N GLY A 219 11.48 -16.91 -4.94
CA GLY A 219 12.57 -17.79 -4.54
C GLY A 219 13.41 -18.26 -5.72
N GLU A 220 14.53 -18.93 -5.45
CA GLU A 220 15.47 -19.46 -6.45
C GLU A 220 14.81 -20.47 -7.42
N LYS A 221 13.76 -21.17 -6.97
CA LYS A 221 13.00 -22.13 -7.77
C LYS A 221 11.90 -21.50 -8.61
N GLY A 222 11.78 -20.15 -8.59
CA GLY A 222 10.71 -19.43 -9.26
C GLY A 222 9.38 -19.43 -8.47
N ASP A 223 9.40 -19.89 -7.23
CA ASP A 223 8.25 -19.91 -6.33
C ASP A 223 7.94 -18.49 -5.81
N VAL A 224 6.74 -18.03 -6.10
CA VAL A 224 6.29 -16.67 -5.75
C VAL A 224 5.47 -16.71 -4.47
N ALA A 225 5.70 -15.75 -3.58
CA ALA A 225 4.90 -15.52 -2.39
C ALA A 225 4.36 -14.09 -2.34
N LEU A 226 3.10 -13.95 -1.94
CA LEU A 226 2.43 -12.67 -1.72
C LEU A 226 2.18 -12.46 -0.23
N PHE A 227 2.45 -11.25 0.24
CA PHE A 227 2.25 -10.86 1.64
C PHE A 227 1.27 -9.68 1.70
N PHE A 228 0.06 -9.95 2.14
CA PHE A 228 -0.94 -8.92 2.42
C PHE A 228 -0.87 -8.52 3.89
N GLY A 229 -1.08 -7.26 4.18
CA GLY A 229 -1.10 -6.77 5.55
C GLY A 229 -1.18 -5.25 5.61
N LEU A 230 -1.73 -4.75 6.70
CA LEU A 230 -1.78 -3.32 6.98
C LEU A 230 -0.46 -2.82 7.56
N SER A 231 -0.33 -1.51 7.73
CA SER A 231 0.85 -0.90 8.36
C SER A 231 1.09 -1.51 9.76
N GLY A 232 2.34 -1.84 10.07
CA GLY A 232 2.74 -2.39 11.37
C GLY A 232 2.59 -3.91 11.52
N THR A 233 2.07 -4.62 10.49
CA THR A 233 2.01 -6.09 10.50
C THR A 233 3.31 -6.79 10.10
N GLY A 234 4.30 -6.03 9.63
CA GLY A 234 5.60 -6.56 9.21
C GLY A 234 5.70 -6.92 7.72
N LYS A 235 4.77 -6.44 6.88
CA LYS A 235 4.72 -6.74 5.43
C LYS A 235 6.08 -6.57 4.75
N THR A 236 6.69 -5.39 4.80
CA THR A 236 7.99 -5.09 4.18
C THR A 236 9.11 -5.94 4.80
N THR A 237 9.20 -5.99 6.12
CA THR A 237 10.27 -6.74 6.83
C THR A 237 10.23 -8.25 6.56
N LEU A 238 9.03 -8.83 6.39
CA LEU A 238 8.86 -10.27 6.18
C LEU A 238 8.98 -10.68 4.71
N SER A 239 8.65 -9.78 3.77
CA SER A 239 8.80 -10.04 2.34
C SER A 239 10.24 -9.83 1.85
N THR A 240 11.03 -9.04 2.58
CA THR A 240 12.46 -8.84 2.29
C THR A 240 13.25 -9.97 2.96
N ASP A 241 13.75 -10.89 2.14
CA ASP A 241 14.53 -12.07 2.55
C ASP A 241 15.80 -12.13 1.68
N PRO A 242 16.99 -12.27 2.29
CA PRO A 242 18.24 -12.35 1.52
C PRO A 242 18.31 -13.54 0.55
N LYS A 243 17.49 -14.58 0.77
CA LYS A 243 17.40 -15.77 -0.11
C LYS A 243 16.33 -15.65 -1.20
N ARG A 244 15.55 -14.56 -1.23
CA ARG A 244 14.44 -14.38 -2.17
C ARG A 244 14.54 -12.99 -2.80
N LYS A 245 14.32 -12.89 -4.09
CA LYS A 245 14.34 -11.59 -4.79
C LYS A 245 13.05 -10.84 -4.56
N LEU A 246 13.14 -9.59 -4.15
CA LEU A 246 11.99 -8.69 -4.01
C LEU A 246 11.43 -8.36 -5.40
N ILE A 247 10.15 -8.63 -5.63
CA ILE A 247 9.42 -8.16 -6.82
C ILE A 247 8.94 -6.72 -6.56
N GLY A 248 8.40 -6.47 -5.37
CA GLY A 248 8.01 -5.16 -4.87
C GLY A 248 7.49 -5.22 -3.43
N ASP A 249 7.44 -4.07 -2.78
CA ASP A 249 7.15 -4.01 -1.33
C ASP A 249 5.70 -3.66 -0.98
N ASP A 250 4.87 -3.19 -1.96
CA ASP A 250 3.56 -2.60 -1.59
C ASP A 250 2.41 -2.84 -2.58
N GLU A 251 2.61 -2.71 -3.89
CA GLU A 251 1.51 -2.67 -4.88
C GLU A 251 1.79 -3.57 -6.09
N HIS A 252 0.90 -4.52 -6.34
CA HIS A 252 1.07 -5.51 -7.41
C HIS A 252 -0.21 -5.77 -8.20
N GLY A 253 -0.02 -6.21 -9.44
CA GLY A 253 -1.06 -6.81 -10.25
C GLY A 253 -0.83 -8.32 -10.42
N TRP A 254 -1.90 -9.03 -10.72
CA TRP A 254 -1.85 -10.44 -11.08
C TRP A 254 -2.74 -10.66 -12.31
N ASP A 255 -2.10 -10.81 -13.46
CA ASP A 255 -2.74 -11.09 -14.75
C ASP A 255 -2.57 -12.57 -15.16
N ASP A 256 -2.70 -12.87 -16.43
CA ASP A 256 -2.59 -14.24 -16.94
C ASP A 256 -1.14 -14.74 -17.08
N GLU A 257 -0.14 -13.84 -17.05
CA GLU A 257 1.28 -14.21 -17.05
C GLU A 257 1.84 -14.43 -15.64
N GLY A 258 1.21 -13.86 -14.62
CA GLY A 258 1.67 -13.95 -13.23
C GLY A 258 1.56 -12.63 -12.47
N VAL A 259 2.39 -12.48 -11.45
CA VAL A 259 2.45 -11.30 -10.59
C VAL A 259 3.45 -10.29 -11.14
N PHE A 260 3.09 -9.00 -11.09
CA PHE A 260 3.96 -7.91 -11.50
C PHE A 260 3.82 -6.71 -10.57
N ASN A 261 4.92 -6.02 -10.34
CA ASN A 261 4.97 -4.80 -9.56
C ASN A 261 4.34 -3.63 -10.35
N PHE A 262 3.60 -2.76 -9.67
CA PHE A 262 3.13 -1.49 -10.25
C PHE A 262 4.22 -0.43 -10.26
N GLU A 263 5.20 -0.57 -9.40
CA GLU A 263 6.17 0.45 -9.04
C GLU A 263 7.57 0.14 -9.57
N GLY A 264 8.35 1.19 -9.77
CA GLY A 264 9.78 1.12 -10.08
C GLY A 264 10.67 1.42 -8.87
N GLY A 265 10.10 1.53 -7.68
CA GLY A 265 10.79 1.84 -6.44
C GLY A 265 10.03 1.42 -5.20
N CYS A 266 10.52 1.83 -4.04
CA CYS A 266 9.95 1.53 -2.74
C CYS A 266 9.67 2.80 -1.94
N TYR A 267 8.65 2.76 -1.07
CA TYR A 267 8.27 3.88 -0.20
C TYR A 267 8.11 3.43 1.25
N ALA A 268 9.20 3.48 1.99
CA ALA A 268 9.29 2.94 3.34
C ALA A 268 9.10 3.99 4.44
N LYS A 269 8.64 3.56 5.62
CA LYS A 269 8.73 4.35 6.86
C LYS A 269 10.18 4.37 7.35
N THR A 270 10.59 5.51 7.93
CA THR A 270 11.95 5.67 8.46
C THR A 270 11.98 5.98 9.95
N ILE A 271 10.82 6.20 10.60
CA ILE A 271 10.80 6.38 12.04
C ILE A 271 11.32 5.13 12.77
N ASN A 272 12.27 5.32 13.68
CA ASN A 272 12.96 4.25 14.40
C ASN A 272 13.66 3.21 13.49
N LEU A 273 14.01 3.59 12.26
CA LEU A 273 14.74 2.72 11.33
C LEU A 273 16.07 2.26 11.95
N ASN A 274 16.27 0.96 12.03
CA ASN A 274 17.44 0.35 12.63
C ASN A 274 18.17 -0.55 11.62
N PRO A 275 19.47 -0.32 11.34
CA PRO A 275 20.24 -1.11 10.38
C PRO A 275 20.38 -2.60 10.75
N GLU A 276 20.21 -2.97 12.02
CA GLU A 276 20.27 -4.38 12.46
C GLU A 276 18.98 -5.15 12.10
N TYR A 277 17.84 -4.47 12.08
CA TYR A 277 16.54 -5.09 11.82
C TYR A 277 16.04 -4.91 10.38
N GLU A 278 16.43 -3.80 9.73
CA GLU A 278 16.00 -3.44 8.37
C GLU A 278 17.21 -2.96 7.52
N PRO A 279 18.26 -3.80 7.37
CA PRO A 279 19.51 -3.41 6.72
C PRO A 279 19.31 -3.01 5.25
N GLU A 280 18.36 -3.61 4.53
CA GLU A 280 18.08 -3.33 3.13
C GLU A 280 17.49 -1.92 2.96
N ILE A 281 16.52 -1.54 3.79
CA ILE A 281 15.93 -0.19 3.75
C ILE A 281 16.98 0.85 4.15
N TYR A 282 17.72 0.57 5.22
CA TYR A 282 18.78 1.48 5.67
C TYR A 282 19.87 1.67 4.60
N GLY A 283 20.31 0.59 3.97
CA GLY A 283 21.32 0.63 2.89
C GLY A 283 20.81 1.24 1.58
N ALA A 284 19.48 1.31 1.40
CA ALA A 284 18.86 1.95 0.24
C ALA A 284 18.79 3.48 0.36
N ILE A 285 18.98 4.05 1.56
CA ILE A 285 19.01 5.49 1.78
C ILE A 285 20.38 6.03 1.41
N LYS A 286 20.53 6.42 0.16
CA LYS A 286 21.77 6.92 -0.44
C LYS A 286 21.42 7.90 -1.57
N LYS A 287 22.42 8.34 -2.36
CA LYS A 287 22.21 9.22 -3.53
C LYS A 287 21.00 8.75 -4.34
N ASN A 288 20.13 9.67 -4.73
CA ASN A 288 18.83 9.50 -5.41
C ASN A 288 17.67 9.01 -4.51
N ALA A 289 17.89 8.70 -3.24
CA ALA A 289 16.80 8.54 -2.30
C ALA A 289 16.25 9.92 -1.87
N LEU A 290 14.93 9.98 -1.67
CA LEU A 290 14.22 11.18 -1.25
C LEU A 290 13.52 10.91 0.07
N LEU A 291 13.95 11.64 1.12
CA LEU A 291 13.41 11.58 2.47
C LEU A 291 12.32 12.66 2.66
N GLU A 292 11.24 12.32 3.32
CA GLU A 292 10.16 13.24 3.67
C GLU A 292 10.01 13.34 5.19
N ASN A 293 10.07 14.60 5.68
CA ASN A 293 9.79 14.99 7.07
C ASN A 293 10.72 14.40 8.13
N VAL A 294 11.89 13.93 7.76
CA VAL A 294 12.90 13.51 8.73
C VAL A 294 13.59 14.73 9.36
N VAL A 295 14.18 14.55 10.53
CA VAL A 295 15.03 15.57 11.17
C VAL A 295 16.48 15.26 10.84
N LEU A 296 17.22 16.28 10.41
CA LEU A 296 18.67 16.19 10.19
C LEU A 296 19.43 16.73 11.39
N LYS A 297 20.49 16.03 11.79
CA LYS A 297 21.45 16.48 12.78
C LYS A 297 22.39 17.56 12.19
N ALA A 298 23.17 18.19 13.02
CA ALA A 298 24.09 19.25 12.61
C ALA A 298 25.17 18.79 11.61
N ASP A 299 25.51 17.52 11.60
CA ASP A 299 26.46 16.88 10.67
C ASP A 299 25.81 16.44 9.34
N GLY A 300 24.50 16.67 9.16
CA GLY A 300 23.75 16.25 7.98
C GLY A 300 23.23 14.81 8.02
N SER A 301 23.55 14.05 9.07
CA SER A 301 22.97 12.70 9.25
C SER A 301 21.52 12.76 9.68
N VAL A 302 20.75 11.68 9.39
CA VAL A 302 19.33 11.58 9.73
C VAL A 302 19.17 11.14 11.18
N ASP A 303 18.30 11.82 11.93
CA ASP A 303 17.81 11.34 13.22
C ASP A 303 16.52 10.54 13.03
N TYR A 304 16.64 9.23 12.89
CA TYR A 304 15.50 8.35 12.68
C TYR A 304 14.62 8.18 13.94
N ALA A 305 15.09 8.55 15.11
CA ALA A 305 14.33 8.49 16.36
C ALA A 305 13.48 9.75 16.60
N ASP A 306 13.77 10.84 15.90
CA ASP A 306 13.07 12.11 16.10
C ASP A 306 11.72 12.11 15.36
N ALA A 307 10.64 12.11 16.14
CA ALA A 307 9.25 12.20 15.66
C ALA A 307 8.67 13.62 15.79
N SER A 308 9.49 14.66 16.03
CA SER A 308 9.00 16.02 16.31
C SER A 308 8.18 16.63 15.16
N LYS A 309 8.48 16.27 13.90
CA LYS A 309 7.69 16.66 12.74
C LYS A 309 6.49 15.71 12.53
N THR A 310 6.71 14.43 12.62
CA THR A 310 5.70 13.38 12.44
C THR A 310 6.27 11.99 12.77
N GLU A 311 5.41 11.06 13.19
CA GLU A 311 5.73 9.62 13.24
C GLU A 311 5.67 8.95 11.86
N ASN A 312 5.23 9.68 10.81
CA ASN A 312 5.12 9.17 9.45
C ASN A 312 6.25 9.67 8.53
N THR A 313 7.47 9.71 9.07
CA THR A 313 8.66 9.98 8.25
C THR A 313 8.82 8.91 7.18
N ARG A 314 9.22 9.31 5.96
CA ARG A 314 9.27 8.42 4.80
C ARG A 314 10.56 8.56 4.00
N VAL A 315 10.85 7.53 3.22
CA VAL A 315 11.84 7.57 2.16
C VAL A 315 11.28 6.91 0.91
N SER A 316 11.46 7.54 -0.25
CA SER A 316 11.31 6.89 -1.55
C SER A 316 12.69 6.68 -2.17
N TYR A 317 12.86 5.53 -2.82
CA TYR A 317 14.09 5.19 -3.55
C TYR A 317 13.78 4.23 -4.71
N PRO A 318 14.58 4.27 -5.80
CA PRO A 318 14.41 3.33 -6.89
C PRO A 318 14.73 1.91 -6.41
N ILE A 319 14.02 0.90 -6.93
CA ILE A 319 14.11 -0.48 -6.45
C ILE A 319 15.50 -1.10 -6.63
N ASP A 320 16.29 -0.60 -7.58
CA ASP A 320 17.69 -1.00 -7.79
C ASP A 320 18.64 -0.61 -6.65
N HIS A 321 18.17 0.17 -5.68
CA HIS A 321 18.87 0.34 -4.41
C HIS A 321 18.81 -0.92 -3.52
N ILE A 322 17.82 -1.79 -3.70
CA ILE A 322 17.74 -3.10 -3.05
C ILE A 322 18.56 -4.10 -3.87
N GLN A 323 19.62 -4.64 -3.29
CA GLN A 323 20.55 -5.50 -3.98
C GLN A 323 19.88 -6.77 -4.52
N ASN A 324 19.02 -7.41 -3.73
CA ASN A 324 18.34 -8.65 -4.09
C ASN A 324 16.89 -8.38 -4.55
N HIS A 325 16.74 -7.77 -5.72
CA HIS A 325 15.43 -7.56 -6.35
C HIS A 325 15.31 -8.31 -7.67
N GLU A 326 14.07 -8.53 -8.12
CA GLU A 326 13.80 -9.14 -9.42
C GLU A 326 13.85 -8.06 -10.51
N LEU A 327 14.83 -8.14 -11.41
CA LEU A 327 15.09 -7.12 -12.44
C LEU A 327 13.90 -6.85 -13.36
N SER A 328 13.13 -7.89 -13.67
CA SER A 328 11.95 -7.79 -14.53
C SER A 328 10.74 -7.18 -13.81
N LEU A 329 10.78 -7.03 -12.49
CA LEU A 329 9.68 -6.61 -11.61
C LEU A 329 8.43 -7.49 -11.78
N LYS A 330 8.57 -8.71 -12.26
CA LYS A 330 7.48 -9.67 -12.46
C LYS A 330 7.97 -11.10 -12.28
N ALA A 331 7.04 -11.99 -11.97
CA ALA A 331 7.29 -13.42 -11.83
C ALA A 331 6.04 -14.22 -12.20
N GLY A 332 6.13 -15.54 -12.14
CA GLY A 332 5.01 -16.43 -12.41
C GLY A 332 3.86 -16.31 -11.39
N HIS A 333 2.96 -17.29 -11.41
CA HIS A 333 1.83 -17.33 -10.47
C HIS A 333 2.29 -17.69 -9.06
N PRO A 334 1.67 -17.12 -8.02
CA PRO A 334 2.02 -17.41 -6.63
C PRO A 334 1.76 -18.88 -6.27
N GLN A 335 2.63 -19.44 -5.46
CA GLN A 335 2.44 -20.71 -4.77
C GLN A 335 1.84 -20.49 -3.38
N ASN A 336 2.17 -19.37 -2.75
CA ASN A 336 1.72 -19.06 -1.41
C ASN A 336 1.20 -17.62 -1.30
N ILE A 337 0.09 -17.46 -0.59
CA ILE A 337 -0.46 -16.17 -0.16
C ILE A 337 -0.47 -16.16 1.36
N ILE A 338 0.05 -15.08 1.94
CA ILE A 338 0.19 -14.90 3.37
C ILE A 338 -0.56 -13.62 3.77
N PHE A 339 -1.61 -13.78 4.57
CA PHE A 339 -2.31 -12.67 5.20
C PHE A 339 -1.67 -12.39 6.56
N LEU A 340 -1.06 -11.23 6.70
CA LEU A 340 -0.44 -10.77 7.93
C LEU A 340 -1.43 -10.00 8.80
N SER A 341 -1.55 -10.38 10.03
CA SER A 341 -2.31 -9.69 11.06
C SER A 341 -1.42 -9.39 12.27
N ALA A 342 -1.67 -8.30 12.97
CA ALA A 342 -1.07 -8.05 14.27
C ALA A 342 -2.20 -8.02 15.30
N ASP A 343 -2.61 -9.20 15.80
CA ASP A 343 -3.67 -9.33 16.78
C ASP A 343 -3.20 -8.85 18.16
N ALA A 344 -3.80 -7.78 18.65
CA ALA A 344 -3.50 -7.23 19.98
C ALA A 344 -4.39 -7.80 21.10
N PHE A 345 -5.30 -8.72 20.77
CA PHE A 345 -6.15 -9.41 21.74
C PHE A 345 -5.51 -10.69 22.26
N GLY A 346 -4.43 -11.18 21.62
CA GLY A 346 -3.72 -12.38 22.01
C GLY A 346 -4.51 -13.67 21.75
N VAL A 347 -5.42 -13.64 20.79
CA VAL A 347 -6.37 -14.71 20.46
C VAL A 347 -5.92 -15.55 19.28
N LEU A 348 -5.45 -14.90 18.20
CA LEU A 348 -5.14 -15.60 16.96
C LEU A 348 -3.83 -16.39 17.06
N PRO A 349 -3.79 -17.60 16.48
CA PRO A 349 -2.59 -18.44 16.44
C PRO A 349 -1.49 -17.80 15.57
N PRO A 350 -0.20 -18.14 15.78
CA PRO A 350 0.91 -17.58 15.02
C PRO A 350 0.83 -17.91 13.52
N VAL A 351 0.27 -19.07 13.18
CA VAL A 351 0.05 -19.47 11.79
C VAL A 351 -1.18 -20.36 11.67
N SER A 352 -1.94 -20.17 10.59
CA SER A 352 -3.09 -21.00 10.23
C SER A 352 -3.14 -21.20 8.74
N LYS A 353 -3.51 -22.40 8.28
CA LYS A 353 -3.84 -22.67 6.89
C LYS A 353 -5.32 -22.35 6.66
N LEU A 354 -5.62 -21.65 5.57
CA LEU A 354 -6.98 -21.30 5.17
C LEU A 354 -7.47 -22.21 4.05
N GLY A 355 -8.74 -22.61 4.11
CA GLY A 355 -9.44 -23.12 2.95
C GLY A 355 -9.62 -22.02 1.90
N LYS A 356 -9.88 -22.41 0.66
CA LYS A 356 -9.98 -21.44 -0.46
C LYS A 356 -11.10 -20.42 -0.24
N GLU A 357 -12.24 -20.86 0.26
CA GLU A 357 -13.39 -20.00 0.58
C GLU A 357 -13.15 -19.15 1.82
N GLN A 358 -12.46 -19.71 2.84
CA GLN A 358 -12.03 -18.94 4.01
C GLN A 358 -11.08 -17.80 3.61
N ALA A 359 -10.23 -18.01 2.62
CA ALA A 359 -9.33 -16.99 2.14
C ALA A 359 -10.09 -15.72 1.70
N MET A 360 -11.24 -15.84 1.01
CA MET A 360 -12.05 -14.67 0.63
C MET A 360 -12.66 -13.97 1.85
N TYR A 361 -13.12 -14.74 2.86
CA TYR A 361 -13.62 -14.13 4.10
C TYR A 361 -12.56 -13.31 4.82
N TYR A 362 -11.36 -13.89 5.04
CA TYR A 362 -10.28 -13.21 5.74
C TYR A 362 -9.67 -12.08 4.91
N PHE A 363 -9.65 -12.20 3.59
CA PHE A 363 -9.26 -11.13 2.68
C PHE A 363 -10.20 -9.93 2.76
N LEU A 364 -11.53 -10.17 2.70
CA LEU A 364 -12.54 -9.12 2.88
C LEU A 364 -12.49 -8.50 4.28
N SER A 365 -12.18 -9.29 5.30
CA SER A 365 -12.05 -8.77 6.65
C SER A 365 -10.84 -7.84 6.80
N GLY A 366 -9.68 -8.22 6.22
CA GLY A 366 -8.44 -7.42 6.29
C GLY A 366 -8.11 -6.99 7.71
N TYR A 367 -8.13 -7.94 8.66
CA TYR A 367 -8.03 -7.67 10.08
C TYR A 367 -6.61 -7.38 10.54
N THR A 368 -6.49 -6.38 11.38
CA THR A 368 -5.36 -6.15 12.29
C THR A 368 -5.86 -5.42 13.54
N ALA A 369 -4.98 -5.18 14.52
CA ALA A 369 -5.29 -4.29 15.64
C ALA A 369 -4.43 -3.03 15.57
N LYS A 370 -5.03 -1.88 15.85
CA LYS A 370 -4.30 -0.65 16.16
C LYS A 370 -3.86 -0.71 17.61
N LEU A 371 -2.61 -0.36 17.84
CA LEU A 371 -2.01 -0.35 19.18
C LEU A 371 -2.26 0.98 19.87
N ALA A 372 -2.33 0.96 21.19
CA ALA A 372 -2.32 2.16 22.01
C ALA A 372 -1.05 3.00 21.69
N GLY A 373 -1.22 4.31 21.51
CA GLY A 373 -0.13 5.24 21.23
C GLY A 373 0.37 5.27 19.77
N THR A 374 -0.15 4.42 18.87
CA THR A 374 0.23 4.44 17.45
C THR A 374 -0.54 5.46 16.61
N GLU A 375 -1.67 5.92 17.11
CA GLU A 375 -2.46 7.02 16.54
C GLU A 375 -2.98 7.93 17.67
N ARG A 376 -3.11 9.21 17.40
CA ARG A 376 -3.61 10.19 18.39
C ARG A 376 -5.03 9.82 18.84
N GLY A 377 -5.20 9.55 20.14
CA GLY A 377 -6.50 9.20 20.75
C GLY A 377 -6.77 7.70 20.87
N VAL A 378 -5.85 6.83 20.51
CA VAL A 378 -5.94 5.37 20.75
C VAL A 378 -5.25 5.03 22.06
N SER A 379 -6.05 4.82 23.14
CA SER A 379 -5.57 4.48 24.48
C SER A 379 -5.54 2.98 24.74
N GLU A 380 -6.32 2.19 23.98
CA GLU A 380 -6.42 0.73 24.08
C GLU A 380 -6.36 0.09 22.69
N PRO A 381 -5.98 -1.20 22.57
CA PRO A 381 -6.00 -1.90 21.32
C PRO A 381 -7.40 -1.91 20.70
N GLN A 382 -7.50 -1.56 19.43
CA GLN A 382 -8.75 -1.56 18.68
C GLN A 382 -8.66 -2.48 17.47
N ALA A 383 -9.65 -3.36 17.34
CA ALA A 383 -9.81 -4.13 16.12
C ALA A 383 -10.01 -3.19 14.92
N THR A 384 -9.23 -3.39 13.89
CA THR A 384 -9.31 -2.62 12.64
C THR A 384 -9.54 -3.56 11.48
N PHE A 385 -10.52 -3.25 10.67
CA PHE A 385 -10.86 -4.00 9.48
C PHE A 385 -10.74 -3.10 8.26
N SER A 386 -9.98 -3.53 7.28
CA SER A 386 -9.80 -2.82 6.02
C SER A 386 -9.93 -3.80 4.87
N ALA A 387 -11.04 -3.72 4.13
CA ALA A 387 -11.33 -4.63 3.04
C ALA A 387 -10.12 -4.88 2.14
N CYS A 388 -9.83 -6.15 1.88
CA CYS A 388 -8.74 -6.59 1.01
C CYS A 388 -7.38 -6.00 1.38
N PHE A 389 -7.17 -5.64 2.66
CA PHE A 389 -5.99 -4.92 3.18
C PHE A 389 -5.72 -3.57 2.52
N GLY A 390 -6.69 -3.00 1.78
CA GLY A 390 -6.49 -1.80 0.98
C GLY A 390 -7.75 -0.96 0.76
N GLU A 391 -8.74 -1.02 1.64
CA GLU A 391 -10.05 -0.37 1.49
C GLU A 391 -9.99 1.10 1.03
N PRO A 392 -9.10 1.97 1.55
CA PRO A 392 -9.03 3.37 1.12
C PRO A 392 -8.70 3.57 -0.36
N PHE A 393 -8.21 2.52 -1.04
CA PHE A 393 -7.75 2.56 -2.43
C PHE A 393 -8.67 1.82 -3.41
N MET A 394 -9.83 1.34 -2.94
CA MET A 394 -10.72 0.48 -3.73
C MET A 394 -11.91 1.27 -4.28
N PRO A 395 -11.93 1.59 -5.59
CA PRO A 395 -13.10 2.23 -6.19
C PRO A 395 -14.29 1.27 -6.37
N LEU A 396 -14.05 -0.02 -6.63
CA LEU A 396 -15.12 -1.00 -6.83
C LEU A 396 -15.56 -1.63 -5.50
N HIS A 397 -16.68 -2.34 -5.52
CA HIS A 397 -17.13 -3.08 -4.34
C HIS A 397 -16.09 -4.15 -3.94
N PRO A 398 -15.74 -4.29 -2.64
CA PRO A 398 -14.67 -5.18 -2.19
C PRO A 398 -14.82 -6.64 -2.62
N THR A 399 -16.05 -7.14 -2.77
CA THR A 399 -16.33 -8.51 -3.24
C THR A 399 -15.84 -8.78 -4.65
N VAL A 400 -15.69 -7.76 -5.51
CA VAL A 400 -15.11 -7.91 -6.85
C VAL A 400 -13.66 -8.40 -6.75
N TYR A 401 -12.87 -7.80 -5.87
CA TYR A 401 -11.47 -8.20 -5.65
C TYR A 401 -11.37 -9.56 -4.98
N ALA A 402 -12.24 -9.85 -4.00
CA ALA A 402 -12.28 -11.16 -3.35
C ALA A 402 -12.65 -12.28 -4.34
N ARG A 403 -13.62 -12.06 -5.22
CA ARG A 403 -13.98 -13.00 -6.28
C ARG A 403 -12.80 -13.27 -7.21
N LEU A 404 -12.14 -12.22 -7.72
CA LEU A 404 -10.96 -12.35 -8.58
C LEU A 404 -9.81 -13.09 -7.90
N LEU A 405 -9.55 -12.80 -6.61
CA LEU A 405 -8.55 -13.53 -5.83
C LEU A 405 -8.93 -15.00 -5.71
N GLY A 406 -10.19 -15.31 -5.38
CA GLY A 406 -10.70 -16.66 -5.28
C GLY A 406 -10.56 -17.46 -6.58
N GLU A 407 -10.95 -16.87 -7.73
CA GLU A 407 -10.78 -17.47 -9.05
C GLU A 407 -9.32 -17.82 -9.33
N LYS A 408 -8.38 -16.93 -9.03
CA LYS A 408 -6.94 -17.16 -9.22
C LYS A 408 -6.39 -18.20 -8.25
N ILE A 409 -6.80 -18.22 -6.98
CA ILE A 409 -6.46 -19.25 -5.99
C ILE A 409 -6.89 -20.63 -6.49
N HIS A 410 -8.10 -20.72 -7.03
CA HIS A 410 -8.63 -21.98 -7.58
C HIS A 410 -7.88 -22.40 -8.85
N LYS A 411 -7.72 -21.49 -9.81
CA LYS A 411 -7.07 -21.75 -11.10
C LYS A 411 -5.63 -22.25 -10.95
N HIS A 412 -4.88 -21.66 -10.01
CA HIS A 412 -3.45 -21.92 -9.83
C HIS A 412 -3.14 -22.77 -8.59
N ASN A 413 -4.16 -23.27 -7.90
CA ASN A 413 -4.04 -24.11 -6.71
C ASN A 413 -3.12 -23.52 -5.62
N VAL A 414 -3.31 -22.24 -5.31
CA VAL A 414 -2.47 -21.47 -4.39
C VAL A 414 -2.78 -21.83 -2.94
N ASN A 415 -1.76 -22.02 -2.11
CA ASN A 415 -1.93 -22.16 -0.66
C ASN A 415 -2.11 -20.79 -0.02
N VAL A 416 -3.00 -20.70 0.95
CA VAL A 416 -3.28 -19.46 1.68
C VAL A 416 -3.10 -19.68 3.17
N TYR A 417 -2.40 -18.76 3.83
CA TYR A 417 -2.12 -18.80 5.26
C TYR A 417 -2.46 -17.45 5.90
N LEU A 418 -2.91 -17.52 7.15
CA LEU A 418 -3.01 -16.36 8.05
C LEU A 418 -1.85 -16.45 9.05
N VAL A 419 -1.03 -15.40 9.13
CA VAL A 419 0.10 -15.31 10.06
C VAL A 419 -0.12 -14.14 10.99
N ASN A 420 -0.12 -14.40 12.28
CA ASN A 420 -0.26 -13.40 13.32
C ASN A 420 1.12 -12.97 13.84
N THR A 421 1.41 -11.67 13.73
CA THR A 421 2.63 -11.02 14.23
C THR A 421 2.38 -10.22 15.51
N GLY A 422 1.20 -10.42 16.12
CA GLY A 422 0.71 -9.69 17.29
C GLY A 422 1.10 -10.30 18.62
N TRP A 423 0.16 -10.37 19.54
CA TRP A 423 0.36 -10.78 20.95
C TRP A 423 -0.01 -12.24 21.19
N SER A 424 0.58 -12.79 22.25
CA SER A 424 0.30 -14.11 22.78
C SER A 424 0.36 -14.08 24.32
N GLY A 425 -0.36 -14.98 24.99
CA GLY A 425 -0.39 -15.08 26.45
C GLY A 425 -1.21 -13.99 27.15
N GLY A 426 -1.98 -13.23 26.43
CA GLY A 426 -2.82 -12.13 26.90
C GLY A 426 -2.96 -11.04 25.84
N SER A 427 -3.88 -10.10 26.06
CA SER A 427 -4.03 -8.91 25.24
C SER A 427 -2.82 -7.96 25.41
N TYR A 428 -2.73 -6.94 24.56
CA TYR A 428 -1.77 -5.84 24.72
C TYR A 428 -1.78 -5.31 26.17
N GLY A 429 -0.59 -5.14 26.74
CA GLY A 429 -0.43 -4.71 28.15
C GLY A 429 -0.37 -5.86 29.15
N VAL A 430 -0.82 -7.07 28.80
CA VAL A 430 -0.74 -8.29 29.62
C VAL A 430 0.14 -9.34 28.94
N GLY A 431 -0.19 -9.69 27.72
CA GLY A 431 0.59 -10.61 26.89
C GLY A 431 1.88 -9.99 26.35
N LYS A 432 2.64 -10.79 25.60
CA LYS A 432 3.86 -10.36 24.93
C LYS A 432 3.67 -10.43 23.42
N ARG A 433 4.23 -9.48 22.69
CA ARG A 433 4.29 -9.56 21.23
C ARG A 433 5.14 -10.77 20.84
N MET A 434 4.67 -11.56 19.89
CA MET A 434 5.42 -12.70 19.35
C MET A 434 6.77 -12.23 18.81
N SER A 435 7.80 -13.01 19.06
CA SER A 435 9.15 -12.67 18.61
C SER A 435 9.23 -12.76 17.07
N ILE A 436 10.12 -11.96 16.50
CA ILE A 436 10.38 -12.01 15.05
C ILE A 436 10.90 -13.41 14.63
N GLN A 437 11.59 -14.13 15.51
CA GLN A 437 12.07 -15.48 15.25
C GLN A 437 10.90 -16.46 15.04
N VAL A 438 9.87 -16.43 15.90
CA VAL A 438 8.66 -17.25 15.74
C VAL A 438 7.95 -16.92 14.44
N THR A 439 7.77 -15.64 14.15
CA THR A 439 7.14 -15.22 12.89
C THR A 439 7.94 -15.68 11.67
N ARG A 440 9.27 -15.53 11.67
CA ARG A 440 10.13 -16.01 10.59
C ARG A 440 10.12 -17.53 10.45
N ALA A 441 10.07 -18.28 11.55
CA ALA A 441 9.93 -19.74 11.50
C ALA A 441 8.62 -20.14 10.79
N CYS A 442 7.50 -19.49 11.11
CA CYS A 442 6.22 -19.71 10.42
C CYS A 442 6.32 -19.39 8.92
N ILE A 443 6.89 -18.25 8.57
CA ILE A 443 7.06 -17.83 7.16
C ILE A 443 7.97 -18.80 6.41
N ASN A 444 9.10 -19.18 6.98
CA ASN A 444 10.04 -20.12 6.34
C ASN A 444 9.37 -21.47 6.07
N ALA A 445 8.63 -22.00 7.04
CA ALA A 445 7.90 -23.26 6.86
C ALA A 445 6.81 -23.20 5.78
N ILE A 446 6.21 -22.01 5.55
CA ILE A 446 5.30 -21.77 4.43
C ILE A 446 6.09 -21.77 3.11
N LEU A 447 7.19 -21.02 3.05
CA LEU A 447 7.96 -20.80 1.82
C LEU A 447 8.70 -22.05 1.34
N ASP A 448 9.23 -22.87 2.26
CA ASP A 448 9.90 -24.14 1.92
C ASP A 448 8.93 -25.32 1.79
N GLY A 449 7.67 -25.12 2.17
CA GLY A 449 6.59 -26.11 2.05
C GLY A 449 6.54 -27.13 3.20
N SER A 450 7.44 -27.06 4.20
CA SER A 450 7.48 -28.00 5.33
C SER A 450 6.20 -27.96 6.17
N ILE A 451 5.52 -26.82 6.27
CA ILE A 451 4.23 -26.69 6.95
C ILE A 451 3.15 -27.63 6.36
N SER A 452 3.23 -27.96 5.06
CA SER A 452 2.26 -28.85 4.41
C SER A 452 2.39 -30.30 4.87
N GLN A 453 3.50 -30.68 5.49
CA GLN A 453 3.77 -32.01 6.04
C GLN A 453 3.33 -32.11 7.52
N CYS A 454 2.93 -31.01 8.15
CA CYS A 454 2.48 -31.00 9.53
C CYS A 454 1.07 -31.64 9.66
N GLU A 455 0.81 -32.26 10.82
CA GLU A 455 -0.57 -32.55 11.22
C GLU A 455 -1.23 -31.27 11.70
N PHE A 456 -2.50 -31.09 11.31
CA PHE A 456 -3.31 -29.94 11.69
C PHE A 456 -4.40 -30.34 12.67
N GLU A 457 -4.78 -29.41 13.54
CA GLU A 457 -6.01 -29.47 14.34
C GLU A 457 -6.91 -28.28 14.04
N ASN A 458 -8.18 -28.39 14.36
CA ASN A 458 -9.15 -27.31 14.17
C ASN A 458 -9.05 -26.31 15.33
N PHE A 459 -8.82 -25.05 15.02
CA PHE A 459 -8.90 -23.93 15.97
C PHE A 459 -10.36 -23.48 16.04
N GLU A 460 -11.03 -23.86 17.14
CA GLU A 460 -12.46 -23.65 17.35
C GLU A 460 -12.86 -22.16 17.24
N VAL A 461 -14.14 -21.93 16.96
CA VAL A 461 -14.79 -20.63 16.74
C VAL A 461 -14.36 -20.00 15.41
N PHE A 462 -13.07 -19.81 15.16
CA PHE A 462 -12.54 -19.27 13.90
C PHE A 462 -12.44 -20.31 12.80
N ASN A 463 -12.57 -21.59 13.15
CA ASN A 463 -12.52 -22.74 12.24
C ASN A 463 -11.26 -22.74 11.35
N LEU A 464 -10.11 -22.39 11.93
CA LEU A 464 -8.81 -22.34 11.26
C LEU A 464 -8.07 -23.66 11.45
N ALA A 465 -7.31 -24.10 10.44
CA ALA A 465 -6.42 -25.24 10.57
C ALA A 465 -5.06 -24.78 11.11
N ILE A 466 -4.71 -25.18 12.32
CA ILE A 466 -3.42 -24.84 12.98
C ILE A 466 -2.52 -26.07 13.06
N PRO A 467 -1.20 -25.94 12.83
CA PRO A 467 -0.28 -27.06 12.94
C PRO A 467 -0.12 -27.48 14.42
N LYS A 468 -0.08 -28.79 14.68
CA LYS A 468 0.16 -29.33 16.02
C LYS A 468 1.61 -29.20 16.47
N ALA A 469 2.52 -29.18 15.51
CA ALA A 469 3.95 -28.96 15.71
C ALA A 469 4.53 -28.23 14.49
N LEU A 470 5.49 -27.35 14.72
CA LEU A 470 6.19 -26.62 13.66
C LEU A 470 7.64 -26.39 14.08
N GLU A 471 8.59 -26.70 13.21
CA GLU A 471 10.02 -26.50 13.49
C GLU A 471 10.31 -25.01 13.79
N GLY A 472 11.08 -24.75 14.83
CA GLY A 472 11.43 -23.40 15.26
C GLY A 472 10.33 -22.66 16.05
N VAL A 473 9.20 -23.31 16.34
CA VAL A 473 8.12 -22.77 17.16
C VAL A 473 7.80 -23.73 18.31
N GLU A 474 7.84 -23.26 19.53
CA GLU A 474 7.42 -24.07 20.67
C GLU A 474 5.91 -24.38 20.57
N ASN A 475 5.52 -25.66 20.72
CA ASN A 475 4.14 -26.12 20.52
C ASN A 475 3.11 -25.37 21.37
N ILE A 476 3.50 -24.85 22.53
CA ILE A 476 2.61 -24.07 23.39
C ILE A 476 2.08 -22.81 22.71
N PHE A 477 2.84 -22.21 21.79
CA PHE A 477 2.43 -21.00 21.06
C PHE A 477 1.47 -21.31 19.91
N LEU A 478 1.49 -22.52 19.35
CA LEU A 478 0.70 -22.86 18.18
C LEU A 478 -0.80 -22.81 18.43
N ASN A 479 -1.23 -23.15 19.66
CA ASN A 479 -2.61 -22.96 20.08
C ASN A 479 -2.65 -21.93 21.23
N PRO A 480 -3.11 -20.69 20.98
CA PRO A 480 -3.00 -19.56 21.91
C PRO A 480 -3.61 -19.79 23.28
N ILE A 481 -4.67 -20.60 23.40
CA ILE A 481 -5.26 -20.92 24.69
C ILE A 481 -4.22 -21.49 25.66
N ASN A 482 -3.21 -22.19 25.18
CA ASN A 482 -2.17 -22.81 26.02
C ASN A 482 -1.25 -21.76 26.64
N THR A 483 -1.13 -20.57 26.06
CA THR A 483 -0.26 -19.49 26.55
C THR A 483 -0.93 -18.61 27.63
N TRP A 484 -2.25 -18.67 27.77
CA TRP A 484 -2.97 -17.85 28.74
C TRP A 484 -3.00 -18.54 30.11
N SER A 485 -2.78 -17.78 31.19
CA SER A 485 -2.92 -18.24 32.56
C SER A 485 -4.39 -18.48 32.93
N ASP A 486 -5.29 -17.60 32.47
CA ASP A 486 -6.74 -17.73 32.67
C ASP A 486 -7.42 -18.13 31.35
N LYS A 487 -7.87 -19.38 31.27
CA LYS A 487 -8.55 -19.96 30.11
C LYS A 487 -9.95 -19.37 29.89
N ASN A 488 -10.62 -18.94 30.96
CA ASN A 488 -11.94 -18.28 30.82
C ASN A 488 -11.79 -16.89 30.25
N ALA A 489 -10.78 -16.13 30.67
CA ALA A 489 -10.45 -14.83 30.10
C ALA A 489 -10.10 -14.97 28.60
N TYR A 490 -9.32 -15.99 28.21
CA TYR A 490 -9.07 -16.31 26.80
C TYR A 490 -10.36 -16.54 26.03
N THR A 491 -11.23 -17.45 26.51
CA THR A 491 -12.47 -17.81 25.84
C THR A 491 -13.37 -16.58 25.62
N ASN A 492 -13.52 -15.74 26.65
CA ASN A 492 -14.30 -14.51 26.55
C ASN A 492 -13.73 -13.53 25.51
N THR A 493 -12.41 -13.36 25.48
CA THR A 493 -11.72 -12.47 24.52
C THR A 493 -11.81 -13.01 23.10
N ARG A 494 -11.65 -14.34 22.93
CA ARG A 494 -11.83 -15.04 21.64
C ARG A 494 -13.24 -14.81 21.08
N ASP A 495 -14.26 -15.03 21.90
CA ASP A 495 -15.66 -14.91 21.47
C ASP A 495 -16.02 -13.44 21.16
N GLN A 496 -15.43 -12.50 21.92
CA GLN A 496 -15.57 -11.06 21.61
C GLN A 496 -14.95 -10.71 20.26
N LEU A 497 -13.73 -11.16 19.98
CA LEU A 497 -13.07 -10.91 18.69
C LEU A 497 -13.85 -11.55 17.54
N ALA A 498 -14.35 -12.78 17.73
CA ALA A 498 -15.18 -13.47 16.73
C ALA A 498 -16.44 -12.67 16.41
N LYS A 499 -17.13 -12.11 17.42
CA LYS A 499 -18.28 -11.20 17.22
C LYS A 499 -17.93 -9.96 16.40
N MET A 500 -16.74 -9.37 16.63
CA MET A 500 -16.28 -8.22 15.86
C MET A 500 -16.09 -8.59 14.37
N PHE A 501 -15.53 -9.76 14.07
CA PHE A 501 -15.40 -10.26 12.69
C PHE A 501 -16.78 -10.41 12.02
N VAL A 502 -17.70 -11.12 12.67
CA VAL A 502 -19.06 -11.34 12.14
C VAL A 502 -19.79 -10.01 11.94
N GLN A 503 -19.70 -9.09 12.91
CA GLN A 503 -20.35 -7.78 12.80
C GLN A 503 -19.75 -6.92 11.68
N ASN A 504 -18.42 -6.94 11.51
CA ASN A 504 -17.77 -6.22 10.39
C ASN A 504 -18.19 -6.81 9.04
N PHE A 505 -18.34 -8.13 8.95
CA PHE A 505 -18.61 -8.79 7.67
C PHE A 505 -20.02 -8.50 7.12
N LYS A 506 -20.98 -8.17 7.97
CA LYS A 506 -22.36 -7.82 7.56
C LYS A 506 -22.44 -6.73 6.49
N ARG A 507 -21.46 -5.87 6.41
CA ARG A 507 -21.43 -4.79 5.41
C ARG A 507 -21.19 -5.28 3.96
N TYR A 508 -20.89 -6.57 3.78
CA TYR A 508 -20.72 -7.19 2.46
C TYR A 508 -21.88 -8.11 2.08
N GLU A 509 -22.83 -8.34 2.99
CA GLU A 509 -23.99 -9.22 2.78
C GLU A 509 -25.09 -8.59 1.94
N ASP A 510 -24.91 -7.36 1.48
CA ASP A 510 -25.77 -6.66 0.52
C ASP A 510 -25.67 -7.21 -0.91
N VAL A 511 -24.63 -8.01 -1.19
CA VAL A 511 -24.43 -8.68 -2.48
C VAL A 511 -24.32 -10.20 -2.29
N LYS A 512 -24.62 -10.95 -3.36
CA LYS A 512 -24.66 -12.41 -3.34
C LYS A 512 -23.33 -13.03 -2.90
N GLU A 513 -22.22 -12.57 -3.45
CA GLU A 513 -20.89 -13.07 -3.13
C GLU A 513 -20.54 -12.88 -1.64
N GLY A 514 -20.94 -11.76 -1.07
CA GLY A 514 -20.75 -11.50 0.36
C GLY A 514 -21.53 -12.47 1.24
N LEU A 515 -22.79 -12.77 0.89
CA LEU A 515 -23.60 -13.78 1.57
C LEU A 515 -22.99 -15.19 1.49
N GLU A 516 -22.43 -15.55 0.34
CA GLU A 516 -21.74 -16.84 0.16
C GLU A 516 -20.48 -16.92 1.04
N PHE A 517 -19.66 -15.87 1.08
CA PHE A 517 -18.43 -15.86 1.87
C PHE A 517 -18.66 -15.77 3.38
N SER A 518 -19.77 -15.18 3.84
CA SER A 518 -20.08 -15.05 5.27
C SER A 518 -20.13 -16.39 6.01
N GLN A 519 -20.41 -17.48 5.29
CA GLN A 519 -20.49 -18.83 5.85
C GLN A 519 -19.14 -19.39 6.31
N PHE A 520 -18.03 -18.81 5.84
CA PHE A 520 -16.66 -19.28 6.12
C PHE A 520 -15.95 -18.50 7.22
N GLY A 521 -16.66 -17.59 7.87
CA GLY A 521 -16.19 -16.83 9.01
C GLY A 521 -16.29 -17.59 10.34
N PRO A 522 -15.98 -16.88 11.46
CA PRO A 522 -16.15 -17.45 12.80
C PRO A 522 -17.58 -17.92 13.05
N LYS A 523 -17.69 -19.03 13.79
CA LYS A 523 -18.97 -19.62 14.23
C LYS A 523 -19.18 -19.30 15.71
N ILE A 524 -20.21 -18.50 16.00
CA ILE A 524 -20.52 -18.03 17.36
C ILE A 524 -21.81 -18.69 17.83
#